data_3ed8362865d2892de245aac4a805a0dc
#
_entry.id   3ed8362865d2892de245aac4a805a0dc
#
_cell.length_a   1.000
_cell.length_b   1.000
_cell.length_c   1.000
_cell.angle_alpha   90.00
_cell.angle_beta   90.00
_cell.angle_gamma   90.00
#
_symmetry.space_group_name_H-M   'P 1'
#
loop_
_entity.id
_entity.type
_entity.pdbx_description
1 polymer ?
#
loop_
_entity_poly.entity_id
_entity_poly.type
_entity_poly.pdbx_seq_one_letter_code
_entity_poly.pdbx_strand_id
1 'polypeptide(L)'
;MNVLIINASPRKNGNIDRMLKAMQDEAERLGHEVNNVRVDQLHVAPCSGCMACRSKLRCVLPEDDAQRVLEQIRWCEVLVIGAPCYWGNIPGSLKLLFDRIVYGMMGENRLGIPVPLHKGKKAVVVTTCTTIWPFNILANQTRGVKRALK
;
A
#
# COMPACT_ATOMS: atom_id res chain seq x y z
N MET A 1 -11.82 12.65 9.52
CA MET A 1 -11.61 11.57 8.53
C MET A 1 -10.61 10.59 9.10
N ASN A 2 -10.76 9.33 8.74
CA ASN A 2 -9.84 8.26 9.13
C ASN A 2 -8.75 8.13 8.06
N VAL A 3 -7.51 8.31 8.46
CA VAL A 3 -6.34 8.28 7.56
C VAL A 3 -5.46 7.08 7.91
N LEU A 4 -5.16 6.24 6.92
CA LEU A 4 -4.17 5.17 7.07
C LEU A 4 -2.91 5.54 6.29
N ILE A 5 -1.78 5.54 6.97
CA ILE A 5 -0.45 5.72 6.36
C ILE A 5 0.25 4.36 6.33
N ILE A 6 0.60 3.89 5.13
CA ILE A 6 1.43 2.70 4.94
C ILE A 6 2.83 3.14 4.50
N ASN A 7 3.80 2.95 5.38
CA ASN A 7 5.20 3.25 5.13
C ASN A 7 5.95 1.98 4.69
N ALA A 8 6.26 1.88 3.41
CA ALA A 8 6.99 0.76 2.83
C ALA A 8 8.51 1.01 2.69
N SER A 9 9.02 2.09 3.28
CA SER A 9 10.46 2.36 3.32
C SER A 9 11.11 1.64 4.51
N PRO A 10 12.12 0.78 4.30
CA PRO A 10 12.87 0.18 5.39
C PRO A 10 13.82 1.19 6.07
N ARG A 11 14.09 2.32 5.41
CA ARG A 11 15.03 3.33 5.91
C ARG A 11 14.33 4.24 6.93
N LYS A 12 14.63 4.07 8.20
CA LYS A 12 14.21 5.00 9.26
C LYS A 12 14.84 6.39 9.02
N ASN A 13 14.03 7.44 9.24
CA ASN A 13 14.42 8.85 9.02
C ASN A 13 14.84 9.18 7.58
N GLY A 14 14.53 8.32 6.60
CA GLY A 14 14.73 8.60 5.17
C GLY A 14 13.70 9.59 4.62
N ASN A 15 13.83 9.96 3.35
CA ASN A 15 12.94 10.95 2.73
C ASN A 15 11.46 10.54 2.78
N ILE A 16 11.13 9.26 2.49
CA ILE A 16 9.75 8.77 2.61
C ILE A 16 9.25 8.93 4.03
N ASP A 17 10.04 8.49 5.02
CA ASP A 17 9.66 8.55 6.43
C ASP A 17 9.37 9.99 6.89
N ARG A 18 10.24 10.94 6.49
CA ARG A 18 10.06 12.36 6.80
C ARG A 18 8.82 12.96 6.14
N MET A 19 8.58 12.63 4.86
CA MET A 19 7.39 13.12 4.15
C MET A 19 6.10 12.57 4.77
N LEU A 20 6.07 11.27 5.08
CA LEU A 20 4.90 10.66 5.72
C LEU A 20 4.67 11.21 7.13
N LYS A 21 5.75 11.47 7.89
CA LYS A 21 5.65 12.08 9.21
C LYS A 21 5.04 13.48 9.13
N ALA A 22 5.50 14.32 8.20
CA ALA A 22 4.92 15.65 7.99
C ALA A 22 3.44 15.59 7.61
N MET A 23 3.04 14.61 6.79
CA MET A 23 1.63 14.41 6.44
C MET A 23 0.80 13.94 7.64
N GLN A 24 1.37 13.06 8.47
CA GLN A 24 0.74 12.60 9.71
C GLN A 24 0.50 13.78 10.66
N ASP A 25 1.56 14.55 10.95
CA ASP A 25 1.50 15.68 11.90
C ASP A 25 0.45 16.70 11.46
N GLU A 26 0.36 16.99 10.16
CA GLU A 26 -0.61 17.93 9.65
C GLU A 26 -2.05 17.37 9.69
N ALA A 27 -2.23 16.09 9.39
CA ALA A 27 -3.55 15.45 9.47
C ALA A 27 -4.06 15.43 10.92
N GLU A 28 -3.19 15.09 11.88
CA GLU A 28 -3.51 15.12 13.31
C GLU A 28 -3.83 16.53 13.80
N ARG A 29 -3.05 17.54 13.34
CA ARG A 29 -3.30 18.97 13.65
C ARG A 29 -4.66 19.44 13.17
N LEU A 30 -5.13 18.88 12.04
CA LEU A 30 -6.46 19.16 11.47
C LEU A 30 -7.59 18.33 12.11
N GLY A 31 -7.30 17.56 13.16
CA GLY A 31 -8.29 16.76 13.90
C GLY A 31 -8.69 15.46 13.19
N HIS A 32 -7.85 14.91 12.34
CA HIS A 32 -8.06 13.61 11.72
C HIS A 32 -7.49 12.48 12.57
N GLU A 33 -8.14 11.33 12.56
CA GLU A 33 -7.62 10.12 13.19
C GLU A 33 -6.63 9.45 12.24
N VAL A 34 -5.38 9.23 12.68
CA VAL A 34 -4.31 8.71 11.83
C VAL A 34 -3.73 7.42 12.39
N ASN A 35 -3.80 6.36 11.60
CA ASN A 35 -3.08 5.11 11.85
C ASN A 35 -1.85 5.02 10.94
N ASN A 36 -0.74 4.54 11.50
CA ASN A 36 0.51 4.38 10.76
C ASN A 36 0.98 2.92 10.83
N VAL A 37 1.25 2.33 9.68
CA VAL A 37 1.76 0.96 9.51
C VAL A 37 3.11 1.00 8.82
N ARG A 38 4.12 0.43 9.44
CA ARG A 38 5.42 0.22 8.83
C ARG A 38 5.53 -1.20 8.30
N VAL A 39 5.72 -1.32 6.98
CA VAL A 39 5.75 -2.62 6.29
C VAL A 39 6.95 -3.48 6.70
N ASP A 40 8.08 -2.84 7.05
CA ASP A 40 9.29 -3.52 7.52
C ASP A 40 9.14 -4.17 8.92
N GLN A 41 8.06 -3.90 9.63
CA GLN A 41 7.74 -4.47 10.93
C GLN A 41 6.65 -5.55 10.88
N LEU A 42 6.10 -5.81 9.70
CA LEU A 42 5.04 -6.79 9.52
C LEU A 42 5.60 -8.19 9.27
N HIS A 43 4.96 -9.17 9.88
CA HIS A 43 5.19 -10.58 9.61
C HIS A 43 4.09 -11.08 8.67
N VAL A 44 4.39 -11.15 7.39
CA VAL A 44 3.44 -11.55 6.34
C VAL A 44 4.01 -12.73 5.56
N ALA A 45 3.32 -13.86 5.57
CA ALA A 45 3.69 -15.01 4.77
C ALA A 45 3.37 -14.77 3.28
N PRO A 46 4.18 -15.26 2.34
CA PRO A 46 3.92 -15.11 0.92
C PRO A 46 2.62 -15.80 0.49
N CYS A 47 1.93 -15.20 -0.48
CA CYS A 47 0.77 -15.82 -1.11
C CYS A 47 1.20 -17.09 -1.87
N SER A 48 0.52 -18.21 -1.62
CA SER A 48 0.80 -19.50 -2.29
C SER A 48 0.16 -19.65 -3.67
N GLY A 49 -0.60 -18.66 -4.14
CA GLY A 49 -1.27 -18.71 -5.45
C GLY A 49 -2.39 -19.75 -5.54
N CYS A 50 -2.92 -20.24 -4.42
CA CYS A 50 -3.92 -21.32 -4.37
C CYS A 50 -5.32 -20.94 -4.93
N MET A 51 -5.56 -19.67 -5.20
CA MET A 51 -6.82 -19.11 -5.76
C MET A 51 -8.08 -19.34 -4.89
N ALA A 52 -7.97 -19.97 -3.72
CA ALA A 52 -9.11 -20.25 -2.84
C ALA A 52 -9.86 -18.99 -2.38
N CYS A 53 -9.16 -17.87 -2.30
CA CYS A 53 -9.76 -16.58 -1.90
C CYS A 53 -10.77 -16.02 -2.92
N ARG A 54 -10.76 -16.47 -4.17
CA ARG A 54 -11.78 -16.07 -5.18
C ARG A 54 -13.18 -16.56 -4.83
N SER A 55 -13.27 -17.78 -4.31
CA SER A 55 -14.57 -18.37 -3.92
C SER A 55 -14.90 -18.11 -2.45
N LYS A 56 -13.88 -18.19 -1.56
CA LYS A 56 -14.10 -18.06 -0.11
C LYS A 56 -14.12 -16.62 0.39
N LEU A 57 -13.74 -15.64 -0.44
CA LEU A 57 -13.61 -14.22 -0.12
C LEU A 57 -12.73 -13.95 1.13
N ARG A 58 -11.83 -14.88 1.42
CA ARG A 58 -10.83 -14.80 2.49
C ARG A 58 -9.60 -15.64 2.14
N CYS A 59 -8.46 -15.31 2.73
CA CYS A 59 -7.27 -16.14 2.61
C CYS A 59 -7.44 -17.42 3.44
N VAL A 60 -6.93 -18.54 2.93
CA VAL A 60 -6.97 -19.85 3.62
C VAL A 60 -5.67 -20.17 4.34
N LEU A 61 -4.62 -19.39 4.13
CA LEU A 61 -3.39 -19.48 4.91
C LEU A 61 -3.64 -18.97 6.34
N PRO A 62 -2.84 -19.38 7.32
CA PRO A 62 -2.92 -18.86 8.67
C PRO A 62 -2.95 -17.32 8.70
N GLU A 63 -3.69 -16.77 9.65
CA GLU A 63 -3.75 -15.32 9.83
C GLU A 63 -2.38 -14.79 10.28
N ASP A 64 -2.04 -13.64 9.73
CA ASP A 64 -0.82 -12.90 10.03
C ASP A 64 -1.11 -11.38 10.00
N ASP A 65 -0.10 -10.54 9.99
CA ASP A 65 -0.30 -9.09 9.98
C ASP A 65 -1.04 -8.56 8.74
N ALA A 66 -1.12 -9.33 7.65
CA ALA A 66 -1.81 -8.90 6.44
C ALA A 66 -3.31 -8.65 6.68
N GLN A 67 -3.98 -9.51 7.45
CA GLN A 67 -5.41 -9.35 7.74
C GLN A 67 -5.64 -8.10 8.58
N ARG A 68 -4.80 -7.83 9.57
CA ARG A 68 -4.87 -6.60 10.38
C ARG A 68 -4.73 -5.34 9.52
N VAL A 69 -3.79 -5.33 8.56
CA VAL A 69 -3.63 -4.20 7.64
C VAL A 69 -4.85 -4.06 6.72
N LEU A 70 -5.43 -5.17 6.26
CA LEU A 70 -6.66 -5.12 5.47
C LEU A 70 -7.84 -4.48 6.23
N GLU A 71 -8.00 -4.79 7.51
CA GLU A 71 -9.03 -4.15 8.33
C GLU A 71 -8.78 -2.63 8.46
N GLN A 72 -7.54 -2.20 8.62
CA GLN A 72 -7.21 -0.78 8.63
C GLN A 72 -7.46 -0.10 7.27
N ILE A 73 -7.22 -0.80 6.15
CA ILE A 73 -7.60 -0.31 4.81
C ILE A 73 -9.12 -0.17 4.69
N ARG A 74 -9.91 -1.07 5.27
CA ARG A 74 -11.37 -0.97 5.29
C ARG A 74 -11.85 0.21 6.13
N TRP A 75 -11.23 0.43 7.27
CA TRP A 75 -11.55 1.50 8.19
C TRP A 75 -11.23 2.90 7.65
N CYS A 76 -10.14 3.09 6.89
CA CYS A 76 -9.73 4.41 6.45
C CYS A 76 -10.61 4.98 5.34
N GLU A 77 -10.71 6.31 5.28
CA GLU A 77 -11.31 7.09 4.19
C GLU A 77 -10.22 7.59 3.23
N VAL A 78 -9.02 7.82 3.77
CA VAL A 78 -7.83 8.26 3.02
C VAL A 78 -6.71 7.27 3.25
N LEU A 79 -6.15 6.74 2.16
CA LEU A 79 -5.01 5.83 2.17
C LEU A 79 -3.78 6.56 1.64
N VAL A 80 -2.75 6.70 2.47
CA VAL A 80 -1.46 7.29 2.09
C VAL A 80 -0.43 6.16 2.03
N ILE A 81 0.22 5.98 0.89
CA ILE A 81 1.25 4.95 0.72
C ILE A 81 2.58 5.60 0.36
N GLY A 82 3.56 5.45 1.24
CA GLY A 82 4.94 5.88 1.00
C GLY A 82 5.81 4.69 0.59
N ALA A 83 6.33 4.70 -0.64
CA ALA A 83 7.13 3.61 -1.17
C ALA A 83 8.36 4.13 -1.94
N PRO A 84 9.59 3.70 -1.60
CA PRO A 84 10.75 3.97 -2.43
C PRO A 84 10.63 3.21 -3.75
N CYS A 85 11.20 3.79 -4.80
CA CYS A 85 11.27 3.13 -6.10
C CYS A 85 12.46 2.18 -6.12
N TYR A 86 12.20 0.86 -6.09
CA TYR A 86 13.21 -0.18 -6.23
C TYR A 86 13.02 -0.90 -7.56
N TRP A 87 14.06 -0.91 -8.39
CA TRP A 87 14.00 -1.50 -9.75
C TRP A 87 12.81 -0.99 -10.58
N GLY A 88 12.49 0.30 -10.46
CA GLY A 88 11.36 0.89 -11.18
C GLY A 88 9.98 0.50 -10.64
N ASN A 89 9.88 -0.14 -9.48
CA ASN A 89 8.63 -0.64 -8.90
C ASN A 89 8.55 -0.40 -7.38
N ILE A 90 7.46 -0.86 -6.75
CA ILE A 90 7.30 -0.87 -5.30
C ILE A 90 8.25 -1.88 -4.64
N PRO A 91 8.61 -1.70 -3.35
CA PRO A 91 9.38 -2.69 -2.60
C PRO A 91 8.70 -4.06 -2.55
N GLY A 92 9.50 -5.13 -2.56
CA GLY A 92 9.00 -6.50 -2.49
C GLY A 92 8.15 -6.79 -1.26
N SER A 93 8.47 -6.20 -0.11
CA SER A 93 7.68 -6.32 1.12
C SER A 93 6.27 -5.73 0.99
N LEU A 94 6.12 -4.59 0.30
CA LEU A 94 4.81 -4.01 0.03
C LEU A 94 4.02 -4.87 -0.97
N LYS A 95 4.69 -5.41 -1.98
CA LYS A 95 4.07 -6.33 -2.94
C LYS A 95 3.59 -7.60 -2.26
N LEU A 96 4.40 -8.17 -1.34
CA LEU A 96 4.07 -9.33 -0.53
C LEU A 96 2.76 -9.11 0.27
N LEU A 97 2.65 -7.95 0.93
CA LEU A 97 1.45 -7.57 1.67
C LEU A 97 0.22 -7.53 0.74
N PHE A 98 0.31 -6.83 -0.41
CA PHE A 98 -0.81 -6.72 -1.34
C PHE A 98 -1.20 -8.06 -1.97
N ASP A 99 -0.25 -8.94 -2.24
CA ASP A 99 -0.56 -10.29 -2.74
C ASP A 99 -1.37 -11.11 -1.72
N ARG A 100 -1.11 -10.91 -0.42
CA ARG A 100 -1.82 -11.59 0.65
C ARG A 100 -3.24 -11.09 0.88
N ILE A 101 -3.50 -9.80 0.63
CA ILE A 101 -4.79 -9.16 0.89
C ILE A 101 -5.60 -8.90 -0.39
N VAL A 102 -5.18 -9.43 -1.54
CA VAL A 102 -5.82 -9.15 -2.84
C VAL A 102 -7.34 -9.36 -2.82
N TYR A 103 -7.81 -10.39 -2.12
CA TYR A 103 -9.24 -10.72 -1.99
C TYR A 103 -10.06 -9.62 -1.30
N GLY A 104 -9.41 -8.82 -0.47
CA GLY A 104 -10.05 -7.68 0.21
C GLY A 104 -9.89 -6.36 -0.53
N MET A 105 -9.03 -6.31 -1.56
CA MET A 105 -8.78 -5.12 -2.38
C MET A 105 -9.58 -5.13 -3.67
N MET A 106 -9.74 -6.30 -4.27
CA MET A 106 -10.41 -6.50 -5.55
C MET A 106 -11.38 -7.67 -5.48
N GLY A 107 -12.57 -7.48 -6.04
CA GLY A 107 -13.54 -8.53 -6.33
C GLY A 107 -13.63 -8.81 -7.81
N GLU A 108 -14.55 -9.68 -8.19
CA GLU A 108 -14.87 -9.99 -9.58
C GLU A 108 -16.38 -9.81 -9.80
N ASN A 109 -16.77 -9.27 -10.94
CA ASN A 109 -18.18 -9.25 -11.34
C ASN A 109 -18.61 -10.61 -11.93
N ARG A 110 -19.86 -10.72 -12.33
CA ARG A 110 -20.43 -11.97 -12.93
C ARG A 110 -19.69 -12.43 -14.20
N LEU A 111 -18.95 -11.58 -14.87
CA LEU A 111 -18.16 -11.87 -16.07
C LEU A 111 -16.68 -12.16 -15.75
N GLY A 112 -16.30 -12.26 -14.47
CA GLY A 112 -14.92 -12.46 -14.05
C GLY A 112 -14.03 -11.22 -14.23
N ILE A 113 -14.62 -10.03 -14.46
CA ILE A 113 -13.86 -8.78 -14.62
C ILE A 113 -13.55 -8.23 -13.22
N PRO A 114 -12.27 -7.88 -12.93
CA PRO A 114 -11.88 -7.32 -11.67
C PRO A 114 -12.61 -5.99 -11.36
N VAL A 115 -13.11 -5.85 -10.14
CA VAL A 115 -13.74 -4.63 -9.64
C VAL A 115 -13.10 -4.20 -8.32
N PRO A 116 -12.79 -2.90 -8.12
CA PRO A 116 -12.24 -2.42 -6.87
C PRO A 116 -13.29 -2.47 -5.75
N LEU A 117 -12.90 -2.93 -4.57
CA LEU A 117 -13.79 -3.02 -3.39
C LEU A 117 -13.81 -1.73 -2.55
N HIS A 118 -12.84 -0.84 -2.75
CA HIS A 118 -12.68 0.39 -1.99
C HIS A 118 -13.00 1.65 -2.80
N LYS A 119 -14.08 1.62 -3.59
CA LYS A 119 -14.53 2.78 -4.37
C LYS A 119 -14.85 3.96 -3.44
N GLY A 120 -14.45 5.16 -3.87
CA GLY A 120 -14.72 6.41 -3.14
C GLY A 120 -13.65 6.78 -2.10
N LYS A 121 -12.74 5.89 -1.74
CA LYS A 121 -11.58 6.25 -0.90
C LYS A 121 -10.61 7.15 -1.68
N LYS A 122 -10.02 8.11 -0.98
CA LYS A 122 -8.93 8.93 -1.53
C LYS A 122 -7.61 8.20 -1.34
N ALA A 123 -6.72 8.25 -2.33
CA ALA A 123 -5.40 7.65 -2.24
C ALA A 123 -4.31 8.69 -2.57
N VAL A 124 -3.25 8.70 -1.76
CA VAL A 124 -2.06 9.52 -1.95
C VAL A 124 -0.85 8.59 -2.03
N VAL A 125 -0.06 8.77 -3.08
CA VAL A 125 1.18 7.99 -3.28
C VAL A 125 2.38 8.91 -3.15
N VAL A 126 3.27 8.59 -2.21
CA VAL A 126 4.55 9.27 -1.99
C VAL A 126 5.66 8.33 -2.43
N THR A 127 6.48 8.77 -3.40
CA THR A 127 7.58 7.94 -3.90
C THR A 127 8.84 8.75 -4.12
N THR A 128 9.99 8.13 -3.94
CA THR A 128 11.31 8.70 -4.21
C THR A 128 12.13 7.72 -5.05
N CYS A 129 13.00 8.25 -5.90
CA CYS A 129 14.00 7.49 -6.63
C CYS A 129 15.38 8.12 -6.44
N THR A 130 16.44 7.37 -6.72
CA THR A 130 17.84 7.82 -6.57
C THR A 130 18.38 8.51 -7.81
N THR A 131 17.74 8.35 -8.95
CA THR A 131 18.18 8.97 -10.21
C THR A 131 17.98 10.47 -10.15
N ILE A 132 19.04 11.21 -10.50
CA ILE A 132 19.05 12.68 -10.46
C ILE A 132 18.21 13.27 -11.60
N TRP A 133 17.69 14.48 -11.35
CA TRP A 133 17.03 15.27 -12.38
C TRP A 133 18.02 15.66 -13.49
N PRO A 134 17.66 15.65 -14.80
CA PRO A 134 16.34 15.33 -15.36
C PRO A 134 16.15 13.83 -15.71
N PHE A 135 17.16 12.98 -15.51
CA PHE A 135 17.13 11.58 -15.92
C PHE A 135 16.03 10.75 -15.24
N ASN A 136 15.65 11.10 -14.01
CA ASN A 136 14.53 10.48 -13.33
C ASN A 136 13.19 10.70 -14.08
N ILE A 137 13.03 11.84 -14.76
CA ILE A 137 11.86 12.15 -15.58
C ILE A 137 11.96 11.45 -16.93
N LEU A 138 13.09 11.57 -17.61
CA LEU A 138 13.32 10.95 -18.93
C LEU A 138 13.18 9.43 -18.88
N ALA A 139 13.76 8.78 -17.86
CA ALA A 139 13.64 7.35 -17.64
C ALA A 139 12.30 6.94 -16.97
N ASN A 140 11.46 7.92 -16.57
CA ASN A 140 10.17 7.72 -15.91
C ASN A 140 10.24 6.68 -14.76
N GLN A 141 11.25 6.78 -13.93
CA GLN A 141 11.62 5.78 -12.92
C GLN A 141 10.50 5.48 -11.90
N THR A 142 9.68 6.47 -11.55
CA THR A 142 8.58 6.30 -10.61
C THR A 142 7.29 5.75 -11.26
N ARG A 143 7.28 5.52 -12.56
CA ARG A 143 6.10 5.05 -13.30
C ARG A 143 5.59 3.71 -12.79
N GLY A 144 6.49 2.78 -12.51
CA GLY A 144 6.11 1.46 -11.99
C GLY A 144 5.45 1.54 -10.63
N VAL A 145 5.99 2.36 -9.72
CA VAL A 145 5.38 2.60 -8.40
C VAL A 145 3.96 3.17 -8.55
N LYS A 146 3.81 4.21 -9.36
CA LYS A 146 2.49 4.82 -9.63
C LYS A 146 1.51 3.83 -10.25
N ARG A 147 1.98 2.97 -11.16
CA ARG A 147 1.14 1.96 -11.83
C ARG A 147 0.74 0.84 -10.89
N ALA A 148 1.63 0.42 -9.99
CA ALA A 148 1.35 -0.64 -9.03
C ALA A 148 0.38 -0.23 -7.92
N LEU A 149 0.26 1.10 -7.65
CA LEU A 149 -0.56 1.66 -6.57
C LEU A 149 -1.82 2.39 -7.07
N LYS A 150 -2.10 2.36 -8.36
CA LYS A 150 -3.37 2.82 -8.96
C LYS A 150 -4.39 1.70 -9.02
#